data_3c14828ff9ca64516d76878ef9af0cac
#
_entry.id   3c14828ff9ca64516d76878ef9af0cac
#
_cell.length_a   1.000
_cell.length_b   1.000
_cell.length_c   1.000
_cell.angle_alpha   90.00
_cell.angle_beta   90.00
_cell.angle_gamma   90.00
#
_symmetry.space_group_name_H-M   'P 1'
#
loop_
_entity.id
_entity.type
_entity.pdbx_description
1 polymer ?
#
loop_
_entity_poly.entity_id
_entity_poly.type
_entity_poly.pdbx_seq_one_letter_code
_entity_poly.pdbx_strand_id
1 'polypeptide(L)'
;MAPYDLSMYIPAPPLSDKFDGCAAIARRTRKPGSPGLAVSAAALLLAAAAPAHALVIGVTEGVSYQVTESQIAPRFEPIAEVLSKALKQPVTIKVFISYNGAREALKEQQVDIAFIHPAHVALEAVKSGRYQALAWTSGFTAYKVSLLCKEPQPIADWKGIAGKGLVMPDADSITSVITRAMLREHGLQPAALKLTNTRYQDAVPFYVQNGFAAYGATAASGVVKTWKDGGGNVCAESRPVPIKQWLASRKLDAATASAAREALLGLAQSDAGKRALATSTYTGFVAPSPEAETALMTWLGI
;
A
#
# COMPACT_ATOMS: atom_id res chain seq x y z
N MET A 1 -44.41 10.76 -1.23
CA MET A 1 -44.30 12.20 -1.51
C MET A 1 -44.40 12.95 -0.20
N ALA A 2 -43.26 13.37 0.33
CA ALA A 2 -43.16 14.43 1.36
C ALA A 2 -41.71 14.92 1.28
N PRO A 3 -41.42 16.22 1.18
CA PRO A 3 -40.10 16.78 1.09
C PRO A 3 -39.47 16.92 2.46
N TYR A 4 -38.18 16.58 2.58
CA TYR A 4 -37.37 16.82 3.78
C TYR A 4 -36.89 18.27 3.79
N ASP A 5 -37.21 18.94 4.88
CA ASP A 5 -36.89 20.32 5.21
C ASP A 5 -35.43 20.47 5.62
N LEU A 6 -34.73 21.39 4.94
CA LEU A 6 -33.35 21.80 5.16
C LEU A 6 -33.38 23.14 5.92
N SER A 7 -33.33 23.14 7.24
CA SER A 7 -32.95 24.35 7.99
C SER A 7 -32.62 24.06 9.45
N MET A 8 -31.33 23.89 9.76
CA MET A 8 -30.79 24.31 11.07
C MET A 8 -29.39 24.87 10.88
N TYR A 9 -29.38 26.16 10.65
CA TYR A 9 -28.19 27.01 10.72
C TYR A 9 -28.03 27.45 12.18
N ILE A 10 -26.93 27.09 12.83
CA ILE A 10 -26.55 27.56 14.15
C ILE A 10 -25.42 28.56 13.99
N PRO A 11 -25.56 29.84 14.33
CA PRO A 11 -24.47 30.82 14.27
C PRO A 11 -23.56 30.74 15.49
N ALA A 12 -22.27 30.95 15.26
CA ALA A 12 -21.22 31.05 16.26
C ALA A 12 -21.31 32.37 17.07
N PRO A 13 -20.90 32.36 18.36
CA PRO A 13 -20.89 33.56 19.19
C PRO A 13 -19.69 34.45 18.91
N PRO A 14 -19.77 35.75 19.15
CA PRO A 14 -18.74 36.73 18.85
C PRO A 14 -17.60 36.76 19.88
N LEU A 15 -16.39 37.00 19.37
CA LEU A 15 -15.19 37.29 20.16
C LEU A 15 -15.34 38.65 20.86
N SER A 16 -15.14 38.68 22.18
CA SER A 16 -15.02 39.92 22.95
C SER A 16 -13.55 40.28 23.17
N ASP A 17 -13.17 41.42 22.57
CA ASP A 17 -12.00 42.19 22.98
C ASP A 17 -12.15 42.66 24.41
N LYS A 18 -11.08 42.62 25.19
CA LYS A 18 -10.58 43.63 26.12
C LYS A 18 -9.59 43.01 27.10
N PHE A 19 -8.36 43.42 27.05
CA PHE A 19 -7.59 43.73 28.24
C PHE A 19 -6.43 44.69 27.87
N ASP A 20 -6.68 45.98 28.08
CA ASP A 20 -5.66 46.99 28.33
C ASP A 20 -5.17 46.85 29.75
N GLY A 21 -3.88 47.01 29.97
CA GLY A 21 -3.29 47.01 31.32
C GLY A 21 -1.83 47.48 31.29
N CYS A 22 -1.65 48.80 31.30
CA CYS A 22 -0.38 49.46 31.59
C CYS A 22 0.12 49.16 33.00
N ALA A 23 1.44 48.91 33.17
CA ALA A 23 2.17 49.19 34.42
C ALA A 23 3.67 49.30 34.13
N ALA A 24 4.18 50.46 34.06
CA ALA A 24 4.99 51.22 35.02
C ALA A 24 6.44 50.68 35.25
N ILE A 25 7.31 51.49 34.73
CA ILE A 25 8.79 51.45 34.84
C ILE A 25 9.21 51.75 36.28
N ALA A 26 10.06 50.91 36.90
CA ALA A 26 10.86 51.27 38.05
C ALA A 26 12.34 51.07 37.75
N ARG A 27 13.02 52.15 37.47
CA ARG A 27 14.50 52.25 37.45
C ARG A 27 15.04 52.17 38.88
N ARG A 28 15.87 51.16 39.15
CA ARG A 28 16.76 51.17 40.32
C ARG A 28 18.21 51.19 39.88
N THR A 29 18.88 52.28 40.18
CA THR A 29 20.31 52.47 40.11
C THR A 29 21.03 51.57 41.14
N ARG A 30 22.07 50.88 40.73
CA ARG A 30 23.01 50.22 41.64
C ARG A 30 24.41 50.71 41.42
N LYS A 31 25.03 51.09 42.56
CA LYS A 31 26.45 51.48 42.75
C LYS A 31 27.38 50.30 42.46
N PRO A 32 28.63 50.57 42.05
CA PRO A 32 29.67 49.59 41.87
C PRO A 32 30.41 49.27 43.18
N GLY A 33 30.72 48.02 43.41
CA GLY A 33 31.58 47.62 44.55
C GLY A 33 31.85 46.11 44.62
N SER A 34 33.11 45.77 44.39
CA SER A 34 33.91 44.65 44.91
C SER A 34 33.97 43.34 44.08
N PRO A 35 35.18 42.78 43.95
CA PRO A 35 35.49 41.61 43.16
C PRO A 35 35.41 40.33 44.00
N GLY A 36 35.09 39.24 43.39
CA GLY A 36 35.33 37.91 43.97
C GLY A 36 34.16 36.97 43.80
N LEU A 37 34.35 36.06 42.95
CA LEU A 37 34.02 34.63 42.95
C LEU A 37 33.68 34.18 41.54
N ALA A 38 34.62 33.44 40.97
CA ALA A 38 34.41 32.74 39.71
C ALA A 38 33.34 31.66 39.96
N VAL A 39 32.12 31.95 39.50
CA VAL A 39 31.08 30.93 39.39
C VAL A 39 31.21 30.34 37.99
N SER A 40 31.74 29.10 37.93
CA SER A 40 31.73 28.29 36.73
C SER A 40 30.29 28.09 36.28
N ALA A 41 29.88 28.80 35.25
CA ALA A 41 28.63 28.57 34.56
C ALA A 41 28.75 27.25 33.77
N ALA A 42 28.37 26.15 34.41
CA ALA A 42 28.05 24.93 33.70
C ALA A 42 26.81 25.23 32.85
N ALA A 43 27.05 25.58 31.58
CA ALA A 43 26.00 25.66 30.58
C ALA A 43 25.43 24.25 30.38
N LEU A 44 24.35 23.91 31.09
CA LEU A 44 23.49 22.81 30.72
C LEU A 44 22.93 23.12 29.33
N LEU A 45 23.54 22.53 28.32
CA LEU A 45 22.93 22.37 26.99
C LEU A 45 21.70 21.46 27.16
N LEU A 46 20.57 22.02 27.53
CA LEU A 46 19.29 21.39 27.23
C LEU A 46 19.19 21.37 25.68
N ALA A 47 19.62 20.28 25.09
CA ALA A 47 19.24 19.95 23.72
C ALA A 47 17.70 19.87 23.72
N ALA A 48 17.06 20.93 23.24
CA ALA A 48 15.64 20.93 22.97
C ALA A 48 15.41 19.80 21.98
N ALA A 49 14.92 18.66 22.47
CA ALA A 49 14.46 17.56 21.62
C ALA A 49 13.30 18.16 20.79
N ALA A 50 13.58 18.50 19.53
CA ALA A 50 12.53 18.84 18.59
C ALA A 50 11.49 17.72 18.66
N PRO A 51 10.19 18.04 18.67
CA PRO A 51 9.17 17.01 18.68
C PRO A 51 9.42 16.10 17.48
N ALA A 52 9.74 14.84 17.74
CA ALA A 52 9.93 13.86 16.68
C ALA A 52 8.57 13.75 15.94
N HIS A 53 8.54 14.20 14.71
CA HIS A 53 7.36 14.00 13.86
C HIS A 53 7.05 12.51 13.80
N ALA A 54 5.79 12.14 14.05
CA ALA A 54 5.36 10.77 13.91
C ALA A 54 5.48 10.34 12.43
N LEU A 55 6.14 9.22 12.19
CA LEU A 55 6.18 8.62 10.85
C LEU A 55 4.80 8.07 10.50
N VAL A 56 4.41 8.23 9.25
CA VAL A 56 3.13 7.74 8.74
C VAL A 56 3.35 6.49 7.89
N ILE A 57 2.73 5.38 8.31
CA ILE A 57 2.62 4.18 7.48
C ILE A 57 1.32 4.24 6.68
N GLY A 58 1.42 4.31 5.36
CA GLY A 58 0.29 4.14 4.46
C GLY A 58 0.02 2.66 4.20
N VAL A 59 -1.22 2.21 4.33
CA VAL A 59 -1.59 0.80 4.10
C VAL A 59 -2.71 0.72 3.09
N THR A 60 -2.54 -0.12 2.06
CA THR A 60 -3.65 -0.62 1.23
C THR A 60 -3.51 -2.12 1.00
N GLU A 61 -4.58 -2.86 1.25
CA GLU A 61 -4.67 -4.31 1.00
C GLU A 61 -5.47 -4.66 -0.27
N GLY A 62 -5.65 -3.70 -1.13
CA GLY A 62 -6.43 -3.82 -2.35
C GLY A 62 -7.78 -3.12 -2.26
N VAL A 63 -8.50 -3.04 -3.37
CA VAL A 63 -9.89 -2.62 -3.35
C VAL A 63 -10.71 -3.75 -2.78
N SER A 64 -11.05 -3.64 -1.52
CA SER A 64 -12.05 -4.52 -0.92
C SER A 64 -13.32 -3.72 -0.70
N TYR A 65 -14.35 -4.07 -1.45
CA TYR A 65 -15.68 -3.52 -1.22
C TYR A 65 -16.32 -4.05 0.06
N GLN A 66 -15.61 -4.92 0.79
CA GLN A 66 -16.10 -5.63 1.97
C GLN A 66 -15.28 -5.35 3.24
N VAL A 67 -14.10 -4.70 3.12
CA VAL A 67 -13.21 -4.43 4.25
C VAL A 67 -13.12 -2.93 4.48
N THR A 68 -13.33 -2.52 5.71
CA THR A 68 -13.28 -1.12 6.14
C THR A 68 -11.90 -0.76 6.71
N GLU A 69 -11.63 0.53 6.83
CA GLU A 69 -10.42 1.03 7.50
C GLU A 69 -10.27 0.46 8.91
N SER A 70 -11.36 0.40 9.67
CA SER A 70 -11.41 -0.16 11.04
C SER A 70 -11.08 -1.65 11.13
N GLN A 71 -11.15 -2.38 10.03
CA GLN A 71 -10.75 -3.79 9.96
C GLN A 71 -9.30 -3.97 9.50
N ILE A 72 -8.75 -3.01 8.74
CA ILE A 72 -7.38 -3.08 8.23
C ILE A 72 -6.38 -2.55 9.27
N ALA A 73 -6.62 -1.36 9.84
CA ALA A 73 -5.67 -0.71 10.75
C ALA A 73 -5.21 -1.61 11.90
N PRO A 74 -6.08 -2.30 12.65
CA PRO A 74 -5.67 -3.15 13.78
C PRO A 74 -4.75 -4.31 13.38
N ARG A 75 -4.78 -4.73 12.12
CA ARG A 75 -3.91 -5.80 11.63
C ARG A 75 -2.46 -5.35 11.47
N PHE A 76 -2.24 -4.05 11.27
CA PHE A 76 -0.93 -3.45 11.07
C PHE A 76 -0.38 -2.74 12.31
N GLU A 77 -1.22 -2.43 13.30
CA GLU A 77 -0.79 -1.79 14.55
C GLU A 77 0.39 -2.50 15.22
N PRO A 78 0.40 -3.85 15.39
CA PRO A 78 1.54 -4.52 16.00
C PRO A 78 2.84 -4.43 15.18
N ILE A 79 2.73 -4.36 13.85
CA ILE A 79 3.91 -4.13 12.98
C ILE A 79 4.39 -2.68 13.16
N ALA A 80 3.47 -1.71 13.21
CA ALA A 80 3.80 -0.31 13.46
C ALA A 80 4.47 -0.10 14.82
N GLU A 81 4.05 -0.82 15.86
CA GLU A 81 4.72 -0.81 17.18
C GLU A 81 6.16 -1.34 17.11
N VAL A 82 6.40 -2.44 16.37
CA VAL A 82 7.77 -2.95 16.19
C VAL A 82 8.62 -1.95 15.44
N LEU A 83 8.08 -1.36 14.37
CA LEU A 83 8.77 -0.31 13.62
C LEU A 83 9.03 0.93 14.47
N SER A 84 8.06 1.38 15.27
CA SER A 84 8.22 2.53 16.17
C SER A 84 9.38 2.33 17.14
N LYS A 85 9.51 1.14 17.72
CA LYS A 85 10.62 0.78 18.62
C LYS A 85 11.96 0.75 17.88
N ALA A 86 12.00 0.14 16.70
CA ALA A 86 13.21 0.04 15.89
C ALA A 86 13.71 1.41 15.42
N LEU A 87 12.79 2.28 15.02
CA LEU A 87 13.06 3.62 14.50
C LEU A 87 13.21 4.69 15.61
N LYS A 88 12.86 4.34 16.85
CA LYS A 88 12.85 5.27 18.00
C LYS A 88 12.01 6.52 17.75
N GLN A 89 10.94 6.38 16.99
CA GLN A 89 10.01 7.44 16.61
C GLN A 89 8.56 6.92 16.68
N PRO A 90 7.59 7.76 17.06
CA PRO A 90 6.19 7.38 16.94
C PRO A 90 5.83 7.03 15.51
N VAL A 91 5.00 6.01 15.34
CA VAL A 91 4.50 5.57 14.03
C VAL A 91 2.98 5.54 14.08
N THR A 92 2.33 6.10 13.06
CA THR A 92 0.88 6.11 12.89
C THR A 92 0.49 5.40 11.59
N ILE A 93 -0.76 4.90 11.52
CA ILE A 93 -1.26 4.19 10.34
C ILE A 93 -2.31 5.04 9.64
N LYS A 94 -2.21 5.13 8.31
CA LYS A 94 -3.22 5.71 7.41
C LYS A 94 -3.63 4.65 6.40
N VAL A 95 -4.91 4.27 6.40
CA VAL A 95 -5.43 3.25 5.48
C VAL A 95 -5.99 3.91 4.23
N PHE A 96 -5.73 3.31 3.07
CA PHE A 96 -6.31 3.69 1.79
C PHE A 96 -7.21 2.56 1.28
N ILE A 97 -8.49 2.84 1.11
CA ILE A 97 -9.50 1.89 0.62
C ILE A 97 -9.66 1.91 -0.91
N SER A 98 -8.91 2.77 -1.61
CA SER A 98 -8.90 2.84 -3.07
C SER A 98 -7.48 2.96 -3.64
N TYR A 99 -7.27 2.40 -4.82
CA TYR A 99 -5.97 2.50 -5.51
C TYR A 99 -5.62 3.94 -5.88
N ASN A 100 -6.61 4.73 -6.29
CA ASN A 100 -6.39 6.14 -6.62
C ASN A 100 -5.95 6.94 -5.39
N GLY A 101 -6.60 6.74 -4.23
CA GLY A 101 -6.19 7.38 -2.98
C GLY A 101 -4.77 6.98 -2.57
N ALA A 102 -4.40 5.71 -2.73
CA ALA A 102 -3.04 5.25 -2.48
C ALA A 102 -2.03 5.88 -3.46
N ARG A 103 -2.33 5.93 -4.77
CA ARG A 103 -1.47 6.57 -5.78
C ARG A 103 -1.23 8.04 -5.51
N GLU A 104 -2.30 8.80 -5.21
CA GLU A 104 -2.17 10.22 -4.89
C GLU A 104 -1.33 10.43 -3.63
N ALA A 105 -1.55 9.65 -2.57
CA ALA A 105 -0.75 9.75 -1.36
C ALA A 105 0.73 9.41 -1.61
N LEU A 106 1.04 8.41 -2.43
CA LEU A 106 2.40 8.07 -2.83
C LEU A 106 3.02 9.16 -3.72
N LYS A 107 2.28 9.67 -4.68
CA LYS A 107 2.73 10.74 -5.57
C LYS A 107 3.09 12.01 -4.80
N GLU A 108 2.27 12.40 -3.85
CA GLU A 108 2.50 13.57 -3.00
C GLU A 108 3.43 13.28 -1.81
N GLN A 109 3.91 12.04 -1.67
CA GLN A 109 4.73 11.57 -0.54
C GLN A 109 4.13 11.94 0.82
N GLN A 110 2.82 11.69 0.98
CA GLN A 110 2.06 11.92 2.22
C GLN A 110 2.33 10.86 3.29
N VAL A 111 3.01 9.78 2.94
CA VAL A 111 3.36 8.69 3.85
C VAL A 111 4.85 8.40 3.74
N ASP A 112 5.46 8.09 4.88
CA ASP A 112 6.91 7.85 5.01
C ASP A 112 7.27 6.41 4.66
N ILE A 113 6.46 5.48 5.11
CA ILE A 113 6.54 4.05 4.82
C ILE A 113 5.20 3.63 4.23
N ALA A 114 5.17 2.67 3.33
CA ALA A 114 3.92 2.18 2.78
C ALA A 114 3.90 0.67 2.63
N PHE A 115 2.78 0.04 2.97
CA PHE A 115 2.45 -1.33 2.60
C PHE A 115 1.41 -1.31 1.49
N ILE A 116 1.79 -1.78 0.31
CA ILE A 116 0.98 -1.64 -0.89
C ILE A 116 0.63 -3.00 -1.51
N HIS A 117 -0.65 -3.27 -1.58
CA HIS A 117 -1.28 -4.22 -2.48
C HIS A 117 -2.32 -3.45 -3.30
N PRO A 118 -2.26 -3.49 -4.62
CA PRO A 118 -1.49 -4.38 -5.51
C PRO A 118 -0.10 -3.84 -5.86
N ALA A 119 0.81 -4.76 -6.19
CA ALA A 119 2.21 -4.44 -6.43
C ALA A 119 2.46 -3.45 -7.57
N HIS A 120 1.62 -3.40 -8.61
CA HIS A 120 1.83 -2.44 -9.70
C HIS A 120 1.78 -0.99 -9.22
N VAL A 121 0.90 -0.67 -8.23
CA VAL A 121 0.85 0.66 -7.60
C VAL A 121 2.15 0.95 -6.83
N ALA A 122 2.69 -0.04 -6.13
CA ALA A 122 3.99 0.09 -5.46
C ALA A 122 5.14 0.32 -6.46
N LEU A 123 5.17 -0.47 -7.53
CA LEU A 123 6.19 -0.39 -8.57
C LEU A 123 6.14 0.94 -9.35
N GLU A 124 4.95 1.49 -9.60
CA GLU A 124 4.76 2.85 -10.14
C GLU A 124 5.45 3.90 -9.25
N ALA A 125 5.28 3.80 -7.93
CA ALA A 125 5.92 4.70 -6.97
C ALA A 125 7.45 4.53 -6.93
N VAL A 126 7.96 3.30 -7.02
CA VAL A 126 9.40 3.01 -7.12
C VAL A 126 9.97 3.57 -8.43
N LYS A 127 9.31 3.32 -9.57
CA LYS A 127 9.72 3.83 -10.89
C LYS A 127 9.77 5.36 -10.93
N SER A 128 8.87 6.03 -10.22
CA SER A 128 8.86 7.50 -10.14
C SER A 128 10.07 8.08 -9.40
N GLY A 129 10.88 7.27 -8.73
CA GLY A 129 12.00 7.69 -7.91
C GLY A 129 11.62 8.30 -6.56
N ARG A 130 10.31 8.34 -6.19
CA ARG A 130 9.85 8.90 -4.92
C ARG A 130 9.96 7.92 -3.76
N TYR A 131 9.88 6.62 -4.05
CA TYR A 131 9.97 5.54 -3.08
C TYR A 131 11.06 4.56 -3.45
N GLN A 132 11.49 3.77 -2.47
CA GLN A 132 12.35 2.62 -2.64
C GLN A 132 11.72 1.40 -1.99
N ALA A 133 11.97 0.22 -2.55
CA ALA A 133 11.50 -1.04 -2.01
C ALA A 133 12.22 -1.38 -0.70
N LEU A 134 11.47 -1.77 0.32
CA LEU A 134 11.98 -2.28 1.58
C LEU A 134 11.91 -3.81 1.62
N ALA A 135 10.75 -4.38 1.31
CA ALA A 135 10.54 -5.82 1.41
C ALA A 135 9.33 -6.29 0.58
N TRP A 136 9.36 -7.54 0.13
CA TRP A 136 8.21 -8.28 -0.40
C TRP A 136 7.59 -9.14 0.68
N THR A 137 6.29 -9.41 0.61
CA THR A 137 5.59 -10.25 1.58
C THR A 137 5.77 -11.72 1.25
N SER A 138 6.33 -12.50 2.18
CA SER A 138 6.46 -13.95 2.08
C SER A 138 5.10 -14.61 1.88
N GLY A 139 5.05 -15.66 1.05
CA GLY A 139 3.80 -16.34 0.69
C GLY A 139 2.96 -15.62 -0.37
N PHE A 140 3.32 -14.38 -0.74
CA PHE A 140 2.67 -13.58 -1.78
C PHE A 140 3.60 -13.26 -2.96
N THR A 141 4.65 -14.03 -3.14
CA THR A 141 5.65 -13.86 -4.20
C THR A 141 5.38 -14.73 -5.43
N ALA A 142 4.45 -15.65 -5.36
CA ALA A 142 4.14 -16.62 -6.42
C ALA A 142 2.67 -16.55 -6.88
N TYR A 143 2.10 -15.36 -6.90
CA TYR A 143 0.74 -15.14 -7.38
C TYR A 143 0.66 -15.37 -8.89
N LYS A 144 -0.27 -16.20 -9.33
CA LYS A 144 -0.49 -16.53 -10.74
C LYS A 144 -1.92 -16.23 -11.14
N VAL A 145 -2.08 -15.80 -12.37
CA VAL A 145 -3.38 -15.71 -13.04
C VAL A 145 -3.60 -16.97 -13.86
N SER A 146 -4.75 -17.60 -13.68
CA SER A 146 -5.24 -18.69 -14.51
C SER A 146 -6.24 -18.16 -15.53
N LEU A 147 -6.11 -18.56 -16.79
CA LEU A 147 -7.04 -18.27 -17.84
C LEU A 147 -8.02 -19.44 -18.01
N LEU A 148 -9.24 -19.25 -17.54
CA LEU A 148 -10.33 -20.22 -17.61
C LEU A 148 -10.90 -20.30 -19.02
N CYS A 149 -11.26 -21.50 -19.47
CA CYS A 149 -11.86 -21.79 -20.77
C CYS A 149 -12.69 -23.07 -20.74
N LYS A 150 -13.47 -23.32 -21.78
CA LYS A 150 -14.19 -24.59 -21.97
C LYS A 150 -13.38 -25.63 -22.72
N GLU A 151 -12.52 -25.17 -23.63
CA GLU A 151 -11.68 -26.04 -24.43
C GLU A 151 -10.70 -26.83 -23.56
N PRO A 152 -10.52 -28.14 -23.82
CA PRO A 152 -9.69 -29.00 -22.98
C PRO A 152 -8.18 -28.85 -23.23
N GLN A 153 -7.78 -28.06 -24.24
CA GLN A 153 -6.38 -27.88 -24.64
C GLN A 153 -5.84 -26.52 -24.24
N PRO A 154 -4.55 -26.41 -23.90
CA PRO A 154 -3.87 -25.12 -23.75
C PRO A 154 -3.96 -24.29 -25.03
N ILE A 155 -3.88 -22.97 -24.88
CA ILE A 155 -3.81 -22.05 -26.02
C ILE A 155 -2.48 -22.26 -26.74
N ALA A 156 -2.53 -22.94 -27.90
CA ALA A 156 -1.35 -23.16 -28.75
C ALA A 156 -1.11 -21.96 -29.69
N ASP A 157 -2.19 -21.37 -30.22
CA ASP A 157 -2.13 -20.18 -31.07
C ASP A 157 -2.76 -18.98 -30.37
N TRP A 158 -1.92 -18.15 -29.79
CA TRP A 158 -2.37 -16.91 -29.11
C TRP A 158 -2.91 -15.87 -30.10
N LYS A 159 -2.45 -15.86 -31.35
CA LYS A 159 -2.98 -14.95 -32.37
C LYS A 159 -4.40 -15.35 -32.80
N GLY A 160 -4.69 -16.64 -32.80
CA GLY A 160 -5.98 -17.20 -33.14
C GLY A 160 -7.12 -16.86 -32.13
N ILE A 161 -6.77 -16.34 -30.95
CA ILE A 161 -7.79 -15.88 -30.00
C ILE A 161 -8.17 -14.39 -30.20
N ALA A 162 -7.55 -13.68 -31.12
CA ALA A 162 -7.92 -12.30 -31.44
C ALA A 162 -9.43 -12.20 -31.80
N GLY A 163 -10.07 -11.12 -31.34
CA GLY A 163 -11.51 -10.91 -31.48
C GLY A 163 -12.39 -11.69 -30.50
N LYS A 164 -11.84 -12.64 -29.75
CA LYS A 164 -12.57 -13.40 -28.72
C LYS A 164 -12.86 -12.54 -27.49
N GLY A 165 -13.89 -12.91 -26.73
CA GLY A 165 -14.20 -12.28 -25.45
C GLY A 165 -13.28 -12.78 -24.33
N LEU A 166 -12.73 -11.87 -23.53
CA LEU A 166 -12.01 -12.14 -22.30
C LEU A 166 -12.62 -11.35 -21.17
N VAL A 167 -13.11 -12.04 -20.15
CA VAL A 167 -13.58 -11.44 -18.91
C VAL A 167 -12.47 -11.51 -17.84
N MET A 168 -12.31 -10.44 -17.08
CA MET A 168 -11.34 -10.34 -15.99
C MET A 168 -11.89 -9.41 -14.91
N PRO A 169 -11.31 -9.39 -13.70
CA PRO A 169 -11.73 -8.47 -12.63
C PRO A 169 -11.58 -7.00 -13.06
N ASP A 170 -11.78 -6.08 -12.10
CA ASP A 170 -11.57 -4.65 -12.32
C ASP A 170 -10.29 -4.37 -13.12
N ALA A 171 -10.36 -3.43 -14.05
CA ALA A 171 -9.27 -3.15 -15.00
C ALA A 171 -7.95 -2.79 -14.31
N ASP A 172 -8.02 -2.18 -13.12
CA ASP A 172 -6.88 -1.77 -12.30
C ASP A 172 -6.50 -2.83 -11.23
N SER A 173 -7.15 -4.00 -11.23
CA SER A 173 -6.72 -5.10 -10.36
C SER A 173 -5.40 -5.70 -10.84
N ILE A 174 -4.60 -6.21 -9.88
CA ILE A 174 -3.33 -6.89 -10.23
C ILE A 174 -3.56 -8.09 -11.15
N THR A 175 -4.68 -8.80 -11.00
CA THR A 175 -5.08 -9.90 -11.90
C THR A 175 -5.22 -9.42 -13.34
N SER A 176 -5.90 -8.30 -13.56
CA SER A 176 -6.07 -7.72 -14.90
C SER A 176 -4.78 -7.15 -15.47
N VAL A 177 -3.94 -6.55 -14.63
CA VAL A 177 -2.61 -6.05 -15.04
C VAL A 177 -1.72 -7.22 -15.50
N ILE A 178 -1.67 -8.30 -14.71
CA ILE A 178 -0.91 -9.53 -15.05
C ILE A 178 -1.48 -10.18 -16.32
N THR A 179 -2.80 -10.25 -16.45
CA THR A 179 -3.45 -10.81 -17.66
C THR A 179 -3.00 -10.06 -18.92
N ARG A 180 -3.02 -8.73 -18.89
CA ARG A 180 -2.55 -7.93 -20.03
C ARG A 180 -1.06 -8.10 -20.31
N ALA A 181 -0.24 -8.27 -19.27
CA ALA A 181 1.19 -8.57 -19.44
C ALA A 181 1.42 -9.94 -20.09
N MET A 182 0.70 -10.97 -19.63
CA MET A 182 0.73 -12.30 -20.21
C MET A 182 0.31 -12.31 -21.70
N LEU A 183 -0.73 -11.57 -22.05
CA LEU A 183 -1.14 -11.43 -23.45
C LEU A 183 0.00 -10.83 -24.31
N ARG A 184 0.61 -9.74 -23.85
CA ARG A 184 1.76 -9.11 -24.55
C ARG A 184 2.95 -10.05 -24.68
N GLU A 185 3.27 -10.81 -23.63
CA GLU A 185 4.34 -11.81 -23.64
C GLU A 185 4.16 -12.84 -24.75
N HIS A 186 2.90 -13.21 -25.04
CA HIS A 186 2.55 -14.12 -26.13
C HIS A 186 2.27 -13.41 -27.48
N GLY A 187 2.69 -12.15 -27.62
CA GLY A 187 2.56 -11.38 -28.85
C GLY A 187 1.15 -10.91 -29.20
N LEU A 188 0.21 -10.98 -28.24
CA LEU A 188 -1.17 -10.53 -28.42
C LEU A 188 -1.41 -9.21 -27.69
N GLN A 189 -1.76 -8.15 -28.43
CA GLN A 189 -2.13 -6.89 -27.80
C GLN A 189 -3.48 -7.04 -27.08
N PRO A 190 -3.63 -6.53 -25.85
CA PRO A 190 -4.90 -6.62 -25.12
C PRO A 190 -6.09 -6.05 -25.91
N ALA A 191 -5.87 -4.98 -26.69
CA ALA A 191 -6.89 -4.35 -27.52
C ALA A 191 -7.38 -5.24 -28.67
N ALA A 192 -6.67 -6.33 -28.98
CA ALA A 192 -7.13 -7.31 -29.97
C ALA A 192 -8.26 -8.21 -29.45
N LEU A 193 -8.57 -8.16 -28.15
CA LEU A 193 -9.64 -8.92 -27.51
C LEU A 193 -10.82 -8.03 -27.14
N LYS A 194 -12.00 -8.64 -27.03
CA LYS A 194 -13.19 -7.97 -26.46
C LYS A 194 -13.12 -8.11 -24.94
N LEU A 195 -12.54 -7.10 -24.27
CA LEU A 195 -12.34 -7.12 -22.82
C LEU A 195 -13.63 -6.73 -22.09
N THR A 196 -14.00 -7.53 -21.10
CA THR A 196 -15.08 -7.25 -20.14
C THR A 196 -14.51 -7.29 -18.72
N ASN A 197 -14.85 -6.32 -17.90
CA ASN A 197 -14.44 -6.30 -16.51
C ASN A 197 -15.62 -6.61 -15.57
N THR A 198 -15.37 -7.42 -14.58
CA THR A 198 -16.28 -7.71 -13.47
C THR A 198 -15.76 -7.05 -12.20
N ARG A 199 -16.65 -6.87 -11.21
CA ARG A 199 -16.24 -6.34 -9.91
C ARG A 199 -15.41 -7.35 -9.11
N TYR A 200 -15.71 -8.65 -9.24
CA TYR A 200 -15.16 -9.73 -8.42
C TYR A 200 -14.61 -10.87 -9.28
N GLN A 201 -13.61 -11.55 -8.77
CA GLN A 201 -12.99 -12.69 -9.45
C GLN A 201 -13.93 -13.92 -9.52
N ASP A 202 -14.81 -14.08 -8.56
CA ASP A 202 -15.78 -15.18 -8.48
C ASP A 202 -16.90 -15.09 -9.53
N ALA A 203 -17.14 -13.91 -10.09
CA ALA A 203 -18.08 -13.73 -11.20
C ALA A 203 -17.49 -14.20 -12.55
N VAL A 204 -16.17 -14.32 -12.68
CA VAL A 204 -15.50 -14.67 -13.94
C VAL A 204 -15.98 -15.99 -14.55
N PRO A 205 -16.09 -17.10 -13.80
CA PRO A 205 -16.57 -18.38 -14.36
C PRO A 205 -17.95 -18.30 -14.98
N PHE A 206 -18.86 -17.50 -14.40
CA PHE A 206 -20.22 -17.33 -14.92
C PHE A 206 -20.23 -16.83 -16.38
N TYR A 207 -19.36 -15.87 -16.72
CA TYR A 207 -19.28 -15.34 -18.09
C TYR A 207 -18.77 -16.39 -19.08
N VAL A 208 -17.79 -17.19 -18.66
CA VAL A 208 -17.24 -18.25 -19.51
C VAL A 208 -18.26 -19.39 -19.66
N GLN A 209 -18.89 -19.79 -18.56
CA GLN A 209 -19.88 -20.88 -18.57
C GLN A 209 -21.08 -20.58 -19.45
N ASN A 210 -21.56 -19.33 -19.46
CA ASN A 210 -22.71 -18.90 -20.25
C ASN A 210 -22.35 -18.41 -21.67
N GLY A 211 -21.06 -18.49 -22.06
CA GLY A 211 -20.61 -18.10 -23.40
C GLY A 211 -20.58 -16.59 -23.65
N PHE A 212 -20.67 -15.75 -22.60
CA PHE A 212 -20.52 -14.29 -22.70
C PHE A 212 -19.07 -13.90 -22.96
N ALA A 213 -18.13 -14.75 -22.59
CA ALA A 213 -16.72 -14.64 -22.92
C ALA A 213 -16.16 -16.03 -23.26
N ALA A 214 -15.18 -16.08 -24.16
CA ALA A 214 -14.46 -17.33 -24.48
C ALA A 214 -13.48 -17.69 -23.37
N TYR A 215 -12.89 -16.67 -22.74
CA TYR A 215 -11.86 -16.83 -21.69
C TYR A 215 -12.19 -15.99 -20.46
N GLY A 216 -11.72 -16.46 -19.30
CA GLY A 216 -11.88 -15.73 -18.04
C GLY A 216 -10.59 -15.74 -17.23
N ALA A 217 -10.12 -14.56 -16.81
CA ALA A 217 -8.91 -14.44 -16.01
C ALA A 217 -9.24 -14.33 -14.51
N THR A 218 -8.69 -15.19 -13.70
CA THR A 218 -8.79 -15.16 -12.24
C THR A 218 -7.50 -15.66 -11.59
N ALA A 219 -7.24 -15.21 -10.38
CA ALA A 219 -6.13 -15.72 -9.55
C ALA A 219 -6.64 -16.24 -8.18
N ALA A 220 -7.96 -16.28 -7.99
CA ALA A 220 -8.56 -16.86 -6.80
C ALA A 220 -8.52 -18.38 -6.88
N SER A 221 -7.65 -19.02 -6.09
CA SER A 221 -7.44 -20.48 -6.11
C SER A 221 -8.72 -21.27 -5.87
N GLY A 222 -9.61 -20.79 -5.00
CA GLY A 222 -10.92 -21.40 -4.76
C GLY A 222 -11.80 -21.35 -6.00
N VAL A 223 -11.79 -20.25 -6.75
CA VAL A 223 -12.54 -20.09 -8.01
C VAL A 223 -12.00 -21.05 -9.06
N VAL A 224 -10.66 -21.13 -9.21
CA VAL A 224 -10.01 -22.08 -10.15
C VAL A 224 -10.35 -23.52 -9.79
N LYS A 225 -10.31 -23.87 -8.49
CA LYS A 225 -10.67 -25.20 -8.03
C LYS A 225 -12.12 -25.54 -8.38
N THR A 226 -13.07 -24.72 -8.00
CA THR A 226 -14.50 -24.92 -8.30
C THR A 226 -14.76 -25.03 -9.80
N TRP A 227 -14.07 -24.23 -10.62
CA TRP A 227 -14.16 -24.29 -12.07
C TRP A 227 -13.70 -25.66 -12.62
N LYS A 228 -12.56 -26.17 -12.17
CA LYS A 228 -12.04 -27.49 -12.55
C LYS A 228 -12.94 -28.63 -12.08
N ASP A 229 -13.44 -28.57 -10.85
CA ASP A 229 -14.36 -29.56 -10.28
C ASP A 229 -15.68 -29.63 -11.09
N GLY A 230 -16.11 -28.51 -11.69
CA GLY A 230 -17.26 -28.42 -12.61
C GLY A 230 -16.97 -28.83 -14.06
N GLY A 231 -15.79 -29.40 -14.35
CA GLY A 231 -15.40 -29.85 -15.71
C GLY A 231 -14.84 -28.74 -16.60
N GLY A 232 -14.58 -27.55 -16.06
CA GLY A 232 -13.93 -26.47 -16.80
C GLY A 232 -12.41 -26.64 -16.86
N ASN A 233 -11.76 -25.97 -17.80
CA ASN A 233 -10.34 -26.07 -18.05
C ASN A 233 -9.59 -24.77 -17.75
N VAL A 234 -8.28 -24.88 -17.54
CA VAL A 234 -7.33 -23.77 -17.49
C VAL A 234 -6.47 -23.84 -18.73
N CYS A 235 -6.65 -22.89 -19.63
CA CYS A 235 -5.97 -22.85 -20.93
C CYS A 235 -4.59 -22.22 -20.88
N ALA A 236 -4.30 -21.41 -19.88
CA ALA A 236 -2.99 -20.80 -19.66
C ALA A 236 -2.85 -20.34 -18.22
N GLU A 237 -1.61 -20.21 -17.77
CA GLU A 237 -1.26 -19.56 -16.50
C GLU A 237 -0.15 -18.53 -16.74
N SER A 238 -0.20 -17.42 -15.98
CA SER A 238 0.89 -16.46 -15.97
C SER A 238 2.12 -17.02 -15.24
N ARG A 239 3.26 -16.38 -15.46
CA ARG A 239 4.39 -16.55 -14.55
C ARG A 239 4.04 -16.07 -13.14
N PRO A 240 4.75 -16.55 -12.10
CA PRO A 240 4.54 -16.10 -10.73
C PRO A 240 4.96 -14.63 -10.57
N VAL A 241 4.18 -13.87 -9.80
CA VAL A 241 4.37 -12.44 -9.57
C VAL A 241 4.23 -12.13 -8.08
N PRO A 242 5.15 -11.37 -7.47
CA PRO A 242 4.94 -10.83 -6.12
C PRO A 242 3.90 -9.72 -6.17
N ILE A 243 3.01 -9.67 -5.17
CA ILE A 243 1.84 -8.77 -5.22
C ILE A 243 1.69 -7.82 -4.04
N LYS A 244 2.49 -7.97 -2.97
CA LYS A 244 2.43 -7.12 -1.77
C LYS A 244 3.82 -6.66 -1.38
N GLN A 245 4.01 -5.34 -1.26
CA GLN A 245 5.32 -4.74 -1.07
C GLN A 245 5.32 -3.65 0.00
N TRP A 246 6.41 -3.60 0.78
CA TRP A 246 6.76 -2.49 1.65
C TRP A 246 7.69 -1.52 0.93
N LEU A 247 7.41 -0.23 1.09
CA LEU A 247 8.16 0.87 0.51
C LEU A 247 8.60 1.87 1.59
N ALA A 248 9.70 2.59 1.34
CA ALA A 248 10.05 3.80 2.09
C ALA A 248 10.11 5.00 1.15
N SER A 249 9.61 6.13 1.59
CA SER A 249 9.79 7.41 0.91
C SER A 249 11.27 7.76 0.84
N ARG A 250 11.73 8.29 -0.29
CA ARG A 250 13.09 8.80 -0.42
C ARG A 250 13.32 10.14 0.29
N LYS A 251 12.29 10.69 0.95
CA LYS A 251 12.45 11.80 1.92
C LYS A 251 13.02 11.32 3.25
N LEU A 252 12.86 10.04 3.60
CA LEU A 252 13.51 9.46 4.77
C LEU A 252 15.01 9.40 4.57
N ASP A 253 15.76 9.68 5.63
CA ASP A 253 17.20 9.47 5.62
C ASP A 253 17.55 7.98 5.46
N ALA A 254 18.75 7.72 4.95
CA ALA A 254 19.18 6.35 4.62
C ALA A 254 19.26 5.43 5.85
N ALA A 255 19.59 5.97 7.02
CA ALA A 255 19.69 5.19 8.26
C ALA A 255 18.29 4.74 8.73
N THR A 256 17.31 5.64 8.71
CA THR A 256 15.91 5.35 9.04
C THR A 256 15.32 4.32 8.04
N ALA A 257 15.55 4.49 6.74
CA ALA A 257 15.08 3.53 5.74
C ALA A 257 15.72 2.14 5.90
N SER A 258 17.04 2.07 6.21
CA SER A 258 17.74 0.81 6.51
C SER A 258 17.19 0.15 7.77
N ALA A 259 17.01 0.90 8.85
CA ALA A 259 16.46 0.37 10.09
C ALA A 259 15.04 -0.17 9.91
N ALA A 260 14.20 0.52 9.13
CA ALA A 260 12.86 0.04 8.78
C ALA A 260 12.92 -1.28 8.00
N ARG A 261 13.81 -1.38 6.99
CA ARG A 261 14.03 -2.59 6.23
C ARG A 261 14.48 -3.75 7.10
N GLU A 262 15.49 -3.53 7.95
CA GLU A 262 16.02 -4.54 8.85
C GLU A 262 14.95 -5.03 9.84
N ALA A 263 14.17 -4.10 10.41
CA ALA A 263 13.08 -4.43 11.31
C ALA A 263 12.00 -5.29 10.61
N LEU A 264 11.62 -4.96 9.37
CA LEU A 264 10.66 -5.74 8.60
C LEU A 264 11.19 -7.14 8.29
N LEU A 265 12.42 -7.25 7.78
CA LEU A 265 13.03 -8.53 7.42
C LEU A 265 13.27 -9.42 8.65
N GLY A 266 13.54 -8.81 9.81
CA GLY A 266 13.77 -9.48 11.06
C GLY A 266 12.50 -9.84 11.86
N LEU A 267 11.29 -9.47 11.41
CA LEU A 267 10.06 -9.69 12.19
C LEU A 267 9.87 -11.14 12.63
N ALA A 268 10.07 -12.09 11.73
CA ALA A 268 9.92 -13.51 12.04
C ALA A 268 10.95 -14.07 13.03
N GLN A 269 11.99 -13.31 13.38
CA GLN A 269 13.08 -13.74 14.26
C GLN A 269 12.82 -13.40 15.73
N SER A 270 11.90 -12.48 16.04
CA SER A 270 11.58 -12.04 17.41
C SER A 270 10.17 -12.46 17.83
N ASP A 271 9.96 -12.65 19.13
CA ASP A 271 8.63 -13.01 19.64
C ASP A 271 7.61 -11.87 19.44
N ALA A 272 8.03 -10.62 19.56
CA ALA A 272 7.18 -9.46 19.25
C ALA A 272 6.80 -9.44 17.78
N GLY A 273 7.76 -9.67 16.89
CA GLY A 273 7.53 -9.73 15.46
C GLY A 273 6.65 -10.91 15.04
N LYS A 274 6.84 -12.10 15.64
CA LYS A 274 5.96 -13.25 15.39
C LYS A 274 4.50 -12.96 15.77
N ARG A 275 4.26 -12.29 16.91
CA ARG A 275 2.91 -11.86 17.31
C ARG A 275 2.33 -10.85 16.32
N ALA A 276 3.13 -9.89 15.87
CA ALA A 276 2.72 -8.89 14.89
C ALA A 276 2.35 -9.54 13.54
N LEU A 277 3.14 -10.51 13.08
CA LEU A 277 2.86 -11.27 11.87
C LEU A 277 1.57 -12.11 12.01
N ALA A 278 1.35 -12.74 13.15
CA ALA A 278 0.13 -13.53 13.39
C ALA A 278 -1.14 -12.65 13.30
N THR A 279 -1.11 -11.43 13.86
CA THR A 279 -2.22 -10.48 13.78
C THR A 279 -2.48 -10.01 12.35
N SER A 280 -1.42 -9.75 11.58
CA SER A 280 -1.53 -9.35 10.16
C SER A 280 -1.86 -10.51 9.22
N THR A 281 -1.80 -11.77 9.70
CA THR A 281 -1.92 -13.00 8.89
C THR A 281 -0.79 -13.19 7.86
N TYR A 282 0.35 -12.56 8.07
CA TYR A 282 1.55 -12.73 7.25
C TYR A 282 2.55 -13.66 7.95
N THR A 283 3.41 -14.29 7.14
CA THR A 283 4.44 -15.22 7.64
C THR A 283 5.83 -14.57 7.74
N GLY A 284 5.99 -13.39 7.15
CA GLY A 284 7.25 -12.66 7.14
C GLY A 284 7.44 -11.85 5.86
N PHE A 285 8.64 -11.30 5.73
CA PHE A 285 9.03 -10.47 4.59
C PHE A 285 10.40 -10.89 4.08
N VAL A 286 10.62 -10.71 2.77
CA VAL A 286 11.88 -11.03 2.09
C VAL A 286 12.46 -9.81 1.40
N ALA A 287 13.77 -9.76 1.28
CA ALA A 287 14.47 -8.67 0.63
C ALA A 287 14.08 -8.55 -0.85
N PRO A 288 13.91 -7.33 -1.38
CA PRO A 288 13.70 -7.12 -2.80
C PRO A 288 14.99 -7.37 -3.59
N SER A 289 14.85 -7.77 -4.86
CA SER A 289 15.94 -7.77 -5.84
C SER A 289 15.66 -6.65 -6.84
N PRO A 290 16.54 -5.64 -6.96
CA PRO A 290 16.37 -4.54 -7.90
C PRO A 290 16.24 -5.01 -9.35
N GLU A 291 17.00 -6.06 -9.73
CA GLU A 291 16.97 -6.64 -11.07
C GLU A 291 15.62 -7.31 -11.34
N ALA A 292 15.12 -8.09 -10.37
CA ALA A 292 13.81 -8.75 -10.48
C ALA A 292 12.66 -7.73 -10.53
N GLU A 293 12.76 -6.65 -9.76
CA GLU A 293 11.77 -5.55 -9.78
C GLU A 293 11.77 -4.82 -11.12
N THR A 294 12.95 -4.52 -11.69
CA THR A 294 13.07 -3.89 -13.01
C THR A 294 12.50 -4.79 -14.11
N ALA A 295 12.81 -6.07 -14.07
CA ALA A 295 12.26 -7.05 -15.01
C ALA A 295 10.73 -7.16 -14.87
N LEU A 296 10.22 -7.12 -13.63
CA LEU A 296 8.78 -7.16 -13.34
C LEU A 296 8.07 -5.90 -13.86
N MET A 297 8.61 -4.70 -13.60
CA MET A 297 8.07 -3.44 -14.12
C MET A 297 7.99 -3.47 -15.65
N THR A 298 9.06 -3.87 -16.32
CA THR A 298 9.10 -3.99 -17.78
C THR A 298 8.02 -4.95 -18.29
N TRP A 299 7.87 -6.12 -17.67
CA TRP A 299 6.89 -7.11 -18.09
C TRP A 299 5.46 -6.65 -17.84
N LEU A 300 5.19 -6.01 -16.71
CA LEU A 300 3.87 -5.45 -16.40
C LEU A 300 3.51 -4.25 -17.29
N GLY A 301 4.50 -3.63 -17.96
CA GLY A 301 4.30 -2.45 -18.80
C GLY A 301 4.18 -1.16 -17.98
N ILE A 302 4.85 -1.14 -16.84
CA ILE A 302 4.97 0.02 -15.94
C ILE A 302 6.13 0.91 -16.39
#